data_c1f9f989574a8bc63cab4ba648bdfb45
#
_entry.id   c1f9f989574a8bc63cab4ba648bdfb45
#
_cell.length_a   1.000
_cell.length_b   1.000
_cell.length_c   1.000
_cell.angle_alpha   90.00
_cell.angle_beta   90.00
_cell.angle_gamma   90.00
#
_symmetry.space_group_name_H-M   'P 1'
#
loop_
_entity.id
_entity.type
_entity.pdbx_description
1 polymer ?
#
loop_
_entity_poly.entity_id
_entity_poly.type
_entity_poly.pdbx_seq_one_letter_code
_entity_poly.pdbx_strand_id
1 'polypeptide(L)'
;MKAEKLLPAAGFACFAAKELGDIFPKLRAKLPLSIGAIEYAVGIGAVTAGTLMQIKKLRSVPACAVAAAFLGMQMYVLFGCFSGKDAYCENGKQSVYDKGPYALCRHPGLIAFAGAYASLCLGMDLPKRTAAVLTLLDLLLVVFEDVLVFPKTLSGYDEYKKTTPFLIPTAESIKRFFEK
;
A
#
# COMPACT_ATOMS: atom_id res chain seq x y z
N MET A 1 -4.25 -7.93 25.63
CA MET A 1 -4.85 -7.70 24.29
C MET A 1 -4.69 -8.99 23.50
N LYS A 2 -5.72 -9.44 22.76
CA LYS A 2 -5.64 -10.73 22.03
C LYS A 2 -4.70 -10.59 20.82
N ALA A 3 -3.94 -11.63 20.50
CA ALA A 3 -2.96 -11.65 19.40
C ALA A 3 -3.55 -11.19 18.04
N GLU A 4 -4.79 -11.56 17.76
CA GLU A 4 -5.54 -11.18 16.56
C GLU A 4 -5.63 -9.67 16.30
N LYS A 5 -5.52 -8.84 17.38
CA LYS A 5 -5.56 -7.37 17.28
C LYS A 5 -4.16 -6.75 17.30
N LEU A 6 -3.19 -7.45 17.89
CA LEU A 6 -1.81 -6.98 17.98
C LEU A 6 -1.05 -7.20 16.68
N LEU A 7 -1.27 -8.33 16.03
CA LEU A 7 -0.55 -8.69 14.80
C LEU A 7 -0.69 -7.63 13.69
N PRO A 8 -1.91 -7.15 13.33
CA PRO A 8 -2.00 -6.12 12.31
C PRO A 8 -1.33 -4.80 12.69
N ALA A 9 -1.42 -4.40 13.97
CA ALA A 9 -0.75 -3.19 14.44
C ALA A 9 0.78 -3.34 14.37
N ALA A 10 1.31 -4.50 14.73
CA ALA A 10 2.74 -4.82 14.58
C ALA A 10 3.15 -4.81 13.10
N GLY A 11 2.29 -5.31 12.20
CA GLY A 11 2.53 -5.25 10.75
C GLY A 11 2.68 -3.82 10.24
N PHE A 12 1.78 -2.92 10.62
CA PHE A 12 1.90 -1.49 10.27
C PHE A 12 3.12 -0.82 10.92
N ALA A 13 3.52 -1.22 12.12
CA ALA A 13 4.77 -0.76 12.73
C ALA A 13 5.99 -1.19 11.92
N CYS A 14 6.00 -2.40 11.34
CA CYS A 14 7.05 -2.85 10.42
C CYS A 14 7.10 -2.00 9.14
N PHE A 15 5.94 -1.67 8.54
CA PHE A 15 5.89 -0.77 7.39
C PHE A 15 6.44 0.61 7.73
N ALA A 16 6.00 1.21 8.84
CA ALA A 16 6.49 2.50 9.29
C ALA A 16 8.00 2.48 9.59
N ALA A 17 8.53 1.41 10.16
CA ALA A 17 9.97 1.23 10.41
C ALA A 17 10.76 1.18 9.10
N LYS A 18 10.26 0.47 8.08
CA LYS A 18 10.85 0.43 6.74
C LYS A 18 10.89 1.83 6.14
N GLU A 19 9.80 2.56 6.13
CA GLU A 19 9.71 3.91 5.57
C GLU A 19 10.64 4.91 6.29
N LEU A 20 10.71 4.84 7.63
CA LEU A 20 11.65 5.63 8.42
C LEU A 20 13.12 5.30 8.05
N GLY A 21 13.42 4.01 7.83
CA GLY A 21 14.74 3.58 7.38
C GLY A 21 15.13 4.17 6.02
N ASP A 22 14.17 4.33 5.11
CA ASP A 22 14.40 4.91 3.79
C ASP A 22 14.65 6.44 3.86
N ILE A 23 13.99 7.14 4.80
CA ILE A 23 14.26 8.56 5.05
C ILE A 23 15.64 8.80 5.69
N PHE A 24 16.09 7.87 6.53
CA PHE A 24 17.33 7.98 7.29
C PHE A 24 18.37 6.93 6.85
N PRO A 25 18.97 7.06 5.65
CA PRO A 25 19.87 6.05 5.09
C PRO A 25 21.11 5.80 5.97
N LYS A 26 21.56 6.78 6.74
CA LYS A 26 22.69 6.61 7.69
C LYS A 26 22.38 5.64 8.83
N LEU A 27 21.12 5.58 9.26
CA LEU A 27 20.67 4.60 10.27
C LEU A 27 20.66 3.19 9.65
N ARG A 28 20.23 3.10 8.39
CA ARG A 28 20.08 1.85 7.66
C ARG A 28 21.41 1.30 7.14
N ALA A 29 22.42 2.15 6.91
CA ALA A 29 23.73 1.75 6.39
C ALA A 29 24.48 0.72 7.26
N LYS A 30 24.09 0.58 8.54
CA LYS A 30 24.64 -0.42 9.46
C LYS A 30 23.89 -1.77 9.43
N LEU A 31 22.79 -1.85 8.70
CA LEU A 31 21.92 -3.04 8.62
C LEU A 31 22.10 -3.72 7.25
N PRO A 32 21.83 -5.03 7.14
CA PRO A 32 21.83 -5.72 5.84
C PRO A 32 20.88 -5.06 4.84
N LEU A 33 21.26 -5.01 3.57
CA LEU A 33 20.42 -4.46 2.49
C LEU A 33 19.03 -5.10 2.38
N SER A 34 18.92 -6.38 2.78
CA SER A 34 17.67 -7.15 2.77
C SER A 34 16.70 -6.79 3.90
N ILE A 35 17.12 -5.99 4.90
CA ILE A 35 16.27 -5.74 6.08
C ILE A 35 14.92 -5.09 5.71
N GLY A 36 14.90 -4.18 4.75
CA GLY A 36 13.66 -3.55 4.29
C GLY A 36 12.68 -4.51 3.64
N ALA A 37 13.17 -5.46 2.86
CA ALA A 37 12.34 -6.50 2.29
C ALA A 37 11.78 -7.44 3.37
N ILE A 38 12.59 -7.74 4.39
CA ILE A 38 12.17 -8.55 5.54
C ILE A 38 11.09 -7.80 6.35
N GLU A 39 11.31 -6.54 6.70
CA GLU A 39 10.34 -5.71 7.41
C GLU A 39 9.01 -5.68 6.67
N TYR A 40 9.06 -5.49 5.34
CA TYR A 40 7.86 -5.46 4.49
C TYR A 40 7.14 -6.81 4.45
N ALA A 41 7.88 -7.91 4.26
CA ALA A 41 7.32 -9.27 4.25
C ALA A 41 6.70 -9.66 5.59
N VAL A 42 7.37 -9.34 6.70
CA VAL A 42 6.86 -9.55 8.06
C VAL A 42 5.62 -8.71 8.30
N GLY A 43 5.61 -7.45 7.84
CA GLY A 43 4.45 -6.57 7.91
C GLY A 43 3.23 -7.16 7.20
N ILE A 44 3.38 -7.58 5.94
CA ILE A 44 2.31 -8.24 5.17
C ILE A 44 1.83 -9.51 5.90
N GLY A 45 2.75 -10.36 6.32
CA GLY A 45 2.42 -11.60 7.02
C GLY A 45 1.63 -11.36 8.31
N ALA A 46 2.02 -10.37 9.10
CA ALA A 46 1.37 -10.02 10.37
C ALA A 46 -0.04 -9.44 10.13
N VAL A 47 -0.22 -8.54 9.17
CA VAL A 47 -1.53 -7.99 8.81
C VAL A 47 -2.44 -9.09 8.29
N THR A 48 -1.94 -9.95 7.39
CA THR A 48 -2.71 -11.07 6.84
C THR A 48 -3.12 -12.06 7.92
N ALA A 49 -2.18 -12.54 8.73
CA ALA A 49 -2.46 -13.49 9.82
C ALA A 49 -3.47 -12.92 10.82
N GLY A 50 -3.27 -11.69 11.26
CA GLY A 50 -4.21 -11.04 12.18
C GLY A 50 -5.60 -10.81 11.59
N THR A 51 -5.69 -10.59 10.28
CA THR A 51 -6.97 -10.51 9.56
C THR A 51 -7.65 -11.87 9.49
N LEU A 52 -6.92 -12.92 9.08
CA LEU A 52 -7.45 -14.28 8.99
C LEU A 52 -7.97 -14.79 10.34
N MET A 53 -7.29 -14.50 11.44
CA MET A 53 -7.73 -14.87 12.79
C MET A 53 -9.04 -14.20 13.21
N GLN A 54 -9.46 -13.11 12.55
CA GLN A 54 -10.68 -12.36 12.87
C GLN A 54 -11.85 -12.71 11.94
N ILE A 55 -11.62 -13.46 10.86
CA ILE A 55 -12.67 -13.97 9.99
C ILE A 55 -13.49 -15.01 10.77
N LYS A 56 -14.81 -14.89 10.71
CA LYS A 56 -15.70 -15.77 11.49
C LYS A 56 -16.36 -16.83 10.64
N LYS A 57 -16.99 -16.44 9.54
CA LYS A 57 -17.75 -17.34 8.67
C LYS A 57 -17.90 -16.77 7.27
N LEU A 58 -18.08 -17.64 6.30
CA LEU A 58 -18.47 -17.27 4.95
C LEU A 58 -19.95 -16.82 4.96
N ARG A 59 -20.21 -15.62 4.45
CA ARG A 59 -21.57 -15.05 4.31
C ARG A 59 -21.99 -14.86 2.87
N SER A 60 -21.07 -14.45 1.99
CA SER A 60 -21.39 -14.10 0.61
C SER A 60 -20.23 -14.44 -0.31
N VAL A 61 -20.43 -15.41 -1.18
CA VAL A 61 -19.44 -15.80 -2.21
C VAL A 61 -19.17 -14.64 -3.19
N PRO A 62 -20.18 -13.91 -3.71
CA PRO A 62 -19.92 -12.76 -4.57
C PRO A 62 -19.06 -11.68 -3.89
N ALA A 63 -19.30 -11.39 -2.61
CA ALA A 63 -18.50 -10.42 -1.88
C ALA A 63 -17.04 -10.93 -1.68
N CYS A 64 -16.84 -12.22 -1.50
CA CYS A 64 -15.50 -12.80 -1.48
C CYS A 64 -14.79 -12.69 -2.82
N ALA A 65 -15.49 -12.85 -3.93
CA ALA A 65 -14.94 -12.65 -5.26
C ALA A 65 -14.51 -11.19 -5.48
N VAL A 66 -15.30 -10.23 -5.01
CA VAL A 66 -14.94 -8.79 -5.02
C VAL A 66 -13.71 -8.54 -4.14
N ALA A 67 -13.66 -9.13 -2.94
CA ALA A 67 -12.46 -9.04 -2.08
C ALA A 67 -11.22 -9.59 -2.77
N ALA A 68 -11.32 -10.73 -3.45
CA ALA A 68 -10.23 -11.32 -4.19
C ALA A 68 -9.76 -10.43 -5.35
N ALA A 69 -10.69 -9.77 -6.06
CA ALA A 69 -10.36 -8.82 -7.12
C ALA A 69 -9.56 -7.61 -6.57
N PHE A 70 -9.99 -7.03 -5.44
CA PHE A 70 -9.27 -5.95 -4.79
C PHE A 70 -7.90 -6.39 -4.24
N LEU A 71 -7.79 -7.60 -3.69
CA LEU A 71 -6.50 -8.16 -3.26
C LEU A 71 -5.58 -8.40 -4.47
N GLY A 72 -6.10 -8.88 -5.59
CA GLY A 72 -5.36 -9.00 -6.84
C GLY A 72 -4.87 -7.63 -7.35
N MET A 73 -5.72 -6.61 -7.30
CA MET A 73 -5.34 -5.23 -7.61
C MET A 73 -4.24 -4.73 -6.65
N GLN A 74 -4.35 -5.02 -5.35
CA GLN A 74 -3.33 -4.66 -4.36
C GLN A 74 -1.98 -5.30 -4.70
N MET A 75 -1.97 -6.60 -5.03
CA MET A 75 -0.75 -7.31 -5.43
C MET A 75 -0.16 -6.73 -6.73
N TYR A 76 -1.00 -6.40 -7.71
CA TYR A 76 -0.55 -5.77 -8.94
C TYR A 76 0.07 -4.39 -8.69
N VAL A 77 -0.57 -3.55 -7.88
CA VAL A 77 -0.06 -2.22 -7.51
C VAL A 77 1.28 -2.33 -6.77
N LEU A 78 1.41 -3.26 -5.82
CA LEU A 78 2.62 -3.39 -4.99
C LEU A 78 3.80 -4.06 -5.73
N PHE A 79 3.54 -5.01 -6.60
CA PHE A 79 4.59 -5.84 -7.19
C PHE A 79 4.59 -5.83 -8.72
N GLY A 80 3.43 -5.73 -9.35
CA GLY A 80 3.29 -5.78 -10.80
C GLY A 80 3.77 -4.51 -11.49
N CYS A 81 3.45 -3.35 -10.94
CA CYS A 81 3.81 -2.06 -11.52
C CYS A 81 5.33 -1.81 -11.48
N PHE A 82 6.05 -2.37 -10.51
CA PHE A 82 7.49 -2.16 -10.31
C PHE A 82 8.35 -3.30 -10.87
N SER A 83 7.77 -4.32 -11.48
CA SER A 83 8.49 -5.50 -12.00
C SER A 83 9.12 -5.29 -13.37
N GLY A 84 9.34 -4.06 -13.80
CA GLY A 84 9.88 -3.73 -15.11
C GLY A 84 11.15 -2.88 -15.06
N LYS A 85 11.80 -2.78 -16.21
CA LYS A 85 13.05 -2.04 -16.48
C LYS A 85 12.94 -0.51 -16.26
N ASP A 86 11.80 -0.03 -15.77
CA ASP A 86 11.48 1.39 -15.60
C ASP A 86 11.94 1.97 -14.26
N ALA A 87 12.63 1.19 -13.43
CA ALA A 87 13.29 1.70 -12.23
C ALA A 87 14.59 2.43 -12.61
N TYR A 88 14.46 3.54 -13.31
CA TYR A 88 15.57 4.40 -13.64
C TYR A 88 16.04 5.10 -12.36
N CYS A 89 17.29 4.86 -11.94
CA CYS A 89 17.88 5.56 -10.81
C CYS A 89 18.60 6.82 -11.33
N GLU A 90 18.02 7.98 -11.12
CA GLU A 90 18.64 9.27 -11.38
C GLU A 90 19.17 9.84 -10.08
N ASN A 91 20.49 10.17 -10.03
CA ASN A 91 21.14 10.69 -8.84
C ASN A 91 20.99 9.82 -7.58
N GLY A 92 20.92 8.49 -7.73
CA GLY A 92 20.76 7.56 -6.63
C GLY A 92 19.32 7.47 -6.07
N LYS A 93 18.37 8.14 -6.70
CA LYS A 93 16.93 8.03 -6.39
C LYS A 93 16.21 7.26 -7.50
N GLN A 94 15.25 6.45 -7.10
CA GLN A 94 14.37 5.78 -8.05
C GLN A 94 13.43 6.82 -8.70
N SER A 95 13.21 6.72 -10.01
CA SER A 95 12.24 7.56 -10.70
C SER A 95 10.82 7.22 -10.26
N VAL A 96 9.95 8.24 -10.16
CA VAL A 96 8.54 8.01 -9.88
C VAL A 96 7.89 7.22 -11.01
N TYR A 97 7.07 6.22 -10.64
CA TYR A 97 6.27 5.47 -11.60
C TYR A 97 4.90 6.13 -11.76
N ASP A 98 4.59 6.60 -12.97
CA ASP A 98 3.40 7.41 -13.28
C ASP A 98 2.49 6.78 -14.34
N LYS A 99 2.58 5.44 -14.51
CA LYS A 99 1.82 4.67 -15.50
C LYS A 99 0.78 3.76 -14.84
N GLY A 100 -0.13 3.19 -15.63
CA GLY A 100 -1.17 2.29 -15.14
C GLY A 100 -2.00 2.92 -14.02
N PRO A 101 -2.31 2.21 -12.92
CA PRO A 101 -3.11 2.75 -11.82
C PRO A 101 -2.54 4.04 -11.22
N TYR A 102 -1.22 4.24 -11.27
CA TYR A 102 -0.55 5.44 -10.80
C TYR A 102 -0.72 6.66 -11.72
N ALA A 103 -1.19 6.48 -12.95
CA ALA A 103 -1.63 7.59 -13.77
C ALA A 103 -2.98 8.17 -13.31
N LEU A 104 -3.82 7.35 -12.68
CA LEU A 104 -5.15 7.73 -12.18
C LEU A 104 -5.08 8.51 -10.86
N CYS A 105 -4.33 7.98 -9.90
CA CYS A 105 -4.10 8.59 -8.59
C CYS A 105 -2.78 8.12 -7.99
N ARG A 106 -2.26 8.87 -7.01
CA ARG A 106 -0.96 8.56 -6.40
C ARG A 106 -0.97 7.31 -5.52
N HIS A 107 -2.13 6.99 -4.93
CA HIS A 107 -2.25 5.89 -3.97
C HIS A 107 -3.37 4.90 -4.32
N PRO A 108 -3.27 4.22 -5.48
CA PRO A 108 -4.26 3.22 -5.88
C PRO A 108 -4.30 2.01 -4.93
N GLY A 109 -3.21 1.74 -4.23
CA GLY A 109 -3.12 0.69 -3.21
C GLY A 109 -4.09 0.93 -2.05
N LEU A 110 -4.24 2.16 -1.58
CA LEU A 110 -5.20 2.49 -0.51
C LEU A 110 -6.65 2.19 -0.93
N ILE A 111 -7.00 2.46 -2.20
CA ILE A 111 -8.34 2.13 -2.73
C ILE A 111 -8.53 0.60 -2.74
N ALA A 112 -7.54 -0.12 -3.22
CA ALA A 112 -7.57 -1.58 -3.27
C ALA A 112 -7.65 -2.19 -1.87
N PHE A 113 -6.87 -1.71 -0.91
CA PHE A 113 -6.88 -2.14 0.47
C PHE A 113 -8.25 -1.89 1.13
N ALA A 114 -8.76 -0.67 1.05
CA ALA A 114 -10.06 -0.30 1.61
C ALA A 114 -11.20 -1.14 0.99
N GLY A 115 -11.19 -1.32 -0.33
CA GLY A 115 -12.16 -2.15 -1.05
C GLY A 115 -12.12 -3.62 -0.63
N ALA A 116 -10.91 -4.18 -0.46
CA ALA A 116 -10.74 -5.55 0.02
C ALA A 116 -11.34 -5.72 1.43
N TYR A 117 -11.00 -4.84 2.37
CA TYR A 117 -11.48 -4.95 3.76
C TYR A 117 -12.98 -4.71 3.89
N ALA A 118 -13.55 -3.77 3.12
CA ALA A 118 -15.00 -3.58 3.05
C ALA A 118 -15.70 -4.84 2.52
N SER A 119 -15.16 -5.46 1.48
CA SER A 119 -15.70 -6.68 0.89
C SER A 119 -15.55 -7.89 1.82
N LEU A 120 -14.46 -8.00 2.59
CA LEU A 120 -14.27 -9.04 3.61
C LEU A 120 -15.29 -8.92 4.75
N CYS A 121 -15.72 -7.71 5.12
CA CYS A 121 -16.80 -7.55 6.09
C CYS A 121 -18.11 -8.18 5.61
N LEU A 122 -18.42 -8.05 4.33
CA LEU A 122 -19.64 -8.58 3.72
C LEU A 122 -19.51 -10.07 3.39
N GLY A 123 -18.34 -10.49 2.91
CA GLY A 123 -18.09 -11.84 2.43
C GLY A 123 -17.74 -12.85 3.52
N MET A 124 -16.98 -12.44 4.51
CA MET A 124 -16.35 -13.33 5.50
C MET A 124 -16.58 -12.91 6.96
N ASP A 125 -17.56 -12.07 7.21
CA ASP A 125 -17.93 -11.59 8.55
C ASP A 125 -16.74 -11.03 9.35
N LEU A 126 -15.84 -10.34 8.65
CA LEU A 126 -14.78 -9.59 9.30
C LEU A 126 -15.39 -8.44 10.12
N PRO A 127 -14.95 -8.20 11.36
CA PRO A 127 -15.49 -7.10 12.16
C PRO A 127 -15.28 -5.74 11.47
N LYS A 128 -16.34 -4.97 11.27
CA LYS A 128 -16.29 -3.63 10.63
C LYS A 128 -15.27 -2.71 11.31
N ARG A 129 -15.13 -2.81 12.65
CA ARG A 129 -14.15 -2.05 13.39
C ARG A 129 -12.71 -2.40 12.96
N THR A 130 -12.42 -3.67 12.71
CA THR A 130 -11.12 -4.10 12.22
C THR A 130 -10.84 -3.50 10.84
N ALA A 131 -11.78 -3.62 9.89
CA ALA A 131 -11.63 -3.01 8.57
C ALA A 131 -11.40 -1.50 8.66
N ALA A 132 -12.19 -0.78 9.46
CA ALA A 132 -12.06 0.65 9.63
C ALA A 132 -10.68 1.05 10.22
N VAL A 133 -10.23 0.34 11.27
CA VAL A 133 -8.93 0.64 11.91
C VAL A 133 -7.78 0.36 10.95
N LEU A 134 -7.81 -0.77 10.21
CA LEU A 134 -6.73 -1.10 9.29
C LEU A 134 -6.69 -0.16 8.09
N THR A 135 -7.85 0.22 7.55
CA THR A 135 -7.92 1.24 6.48
C THR A 135 -7.42 2.60 6.97
N LEU A 136 -7.71 2.99 8.21
CA LEU A 136 -7.19 4.22 8.79
C LEU A 136 -5.67 4.16 8.98
N LEU A 137 -5.13 3.03 9.45
CA LEU A 137 -3.67 2.85 9.58
C LEU A 137 -2.98 2.91 8.21
N ASP A 138 -3.57 2.30 7.19
CA ASP A 138 -3.06 2.37 5.81
C ASP A 138 -3.11 3.81 5.27
N LEU A 139 -4.22 4.53 5.48
CA LEU A 139 -4.32 5.95 5.12
C LEU A 139 -3.25 6.80 5.81
N LEU A 140 -3.00 6.59 7.09
CA LEU A 140 -1.96 7.33 7.83
C LEU A 140 -0.56 7.02 7.30
N LEU A 141 -0.28 5.76 6.97
CA LEU A 141 0.98 5.35 6.35
C LEU A 141 1.16 6.01 4.99
N VAL A 142 0.15 5.95 4.15
CA VAL A 142 0.14 6.54 2.80
C VAL A 142 0.31 8.06 2.83
N VAL A 143 -0.33 8.74 3.78
CA VAL A 143 -0.11 10.19 3.98
C VAL A 143 1.33 10.47 4.43
N PHE A 144 1.88 9.65 5.30
CA PHE A 144 3.27 9.75 5.73
C PHE A 144 4.24 9.55 4.54
N GLU A 145 3.99 8.57 3.69
CA GLU A 145 4.74 8.33 2.45
C GLU A 145 4.66 9.54 1.51
N ASP A 146 3.46 10.05 1.23
CA ASP A 146 3.21 11.16 0.29
C ASP A 146 3.88 12.48 0.73
N VAL A 147 3.95 12.72 2.03
CA VAL A 147 4.44 13.98 2.57
C VAL A 147 5.94 13.93 2.91
N LEU A 148 6.44 12.82 3.42
CA LEU A 148 7.77 12.76 4.01
C LEU A 148 8.73 11.80 3.31
N VAL A 149 8.24 10.68 2.77
CA VAL A 149 9.08 9.63 2.19
C VAL A 149 9.35 9.89 0.71
N PHE A 150 8.30 9.90 -0.09
CA PHE A 150 8.42 9.96 -1.55
C PHE A 150 9.11 11.23 -2.08
N PRO A 151 8.91 12.44 -1.53
CA PRO A 151 9.67 13.60 -1.96
C PRO A 151 11.18 13.48 -1.73
N LYS A 152 11.60 12.65 -0.76
CA LYS A 152 13.02 12.44 -0.46
C LYS A 152 13.62 11.27 -1.22
N THR A 153 12.83 10.23 -1.49
CA THR A 153 13.30 8.95 -2.04
C THR A 153 13.08 8.80 -3.55
N LEU A 154 12.06 9.49 -4.11
CA LEU A 154 11.72 9.42 -5.52
C LEU A 154 12.13 10.69 -6.27
N SER A 155 12.74 10.51 -7.44
CA SER A 155 13.02 11.59 -8.38
C SER A 155 11.76 11.95 -9.17
N GLY A 156 11.47 13.25 -9.34
CA GLY A 156 10.30 13.73 -10.07
C GLY A 156 8.98 13.67 -9.30
N TYR A 157 9.00 13.35 -7.99
CA TYR A 157 7.77 13.20 -7.21
C TYR A 157 6.97 14.50 -7.07
N ASP A 158 7.64 15.64 -6.93
CA ASP A 158 6.96 16.94 -6.79
C ASP A 158 6.18 17.34 -8.06
N GLU A 159 6.71 17.04 -9.24
CA GLU A 159 6.01 17.26 -10.51
C GLU A 159 4.85 16.27 -10.68
N TYR A 160 5.06 15.00 -10.34
CA TYR A 160 4.02 13.99 -10.33
C TYR A 160 2.85 14.39 -9.40
N LYS A 161 3.16 14.94 -8.23
CA LYS A 161 2.19 15.41 -7.25
C LYS A 161 1.33 16.57 -7.76
N LYS A 162 1.86 17.46 -8.59
CA LYS A 162 1.10 18.56 -9.22
C LYS A 162 0.09 18.07 -10.24
N THR A 163 0.39 16.99 -10.93
CA THR A 163 -0.38 16.50 -12.06
C THR A 163 -1.29 15.33 -11.74
N THR A 164 -1.02 14.59 -10.66
CA THR A 164 -1.76 13.38 -10.29
C THR A 164 -2.43 13.55 -8.93
N PRO A 165 -3.76 13.36 -8.83
CA PRO A 165 -4.50 13.54 -7.58
C PRO A 165 -4.10 12.50 -6.54
N PHE A 166 -4.31 12.82 -5.25
CA PHE A 166 -3.98 11.93 -4.13
C PHE A 166 -4.72 10.59 -4.21
N LEU A 167 -6.04 10.61 -4.33
CA LEU A 167 -6.87 9.41 -4.29
C LEU A 167 -7.97 9.38 -5.34
N ILE A 168 -8.71 10.48 -5.51
CA ILE A 168 -9.87 10.54 -6.40
C ILE A 168 -9.42 10.96 -7.80
N PRO A 169 -9.57 10.09 -8.83
CA PRO A 169 -9.20 10.43 -10.20
C PRO A 169 -9.91 11.69 -10.71
N THR A 170 -9.17 12.55 -11.41
CA THR A 170 -9.70 13.70 -12.11
C THR A 170 -9.89 13.36 -13.61
N ALA A 171 -10.66 14.18 -14.34
CA ALA A 171 -10.82 14.01 -15.78
C ALA A 171 -9.47 13.99 -16.51
N GLU A 172 -8.53 14.84 -16.08
CA GLU A 172 -7.18 14.90 -16.65
C GLU A 172 -6.35 13.63 -16.34
N SER A 173 -6.45 13.10 -15.13
CA SER A 173 -5.72 11.87 -14.77
C SER A 173 -6.31 10.64 -15.50
N ILE A 174 -7.62 10.61 -15.72
CA ILE A 174 -8.28 9.58 -16.52
C ILE A 174 -7.81 9.66 -17.98
N LYS A 175 -7.78 10.86 -18.57
CA LYS A 175 -7.28 11.05 -19.93
C LYS A 175 -5.85 10.54 -20.10
N ARG A 176 -4.95 10.92 -19.20
CA ARG A 176 -3.56 10.43 -19.17
C ARG A 176 -3.42 8.92 -19.05
N PHE A 177 -4.31 8.27 -18.32
CA PHE A 177 -4.30 6.82 -18.19
C PHE A 177 -4.51 6.11 -19.53
N PHE A 178 -5.34 6.67 -20.41
CA PHE A 178 -5.60 6.11 -21.75
C PHE A 178 -4.57 6.54 -22.79
N GLU A 179 -3.76 7.57 -22.54
CA GLU A 179 -2.73 8.07 -23.45
C GLU A 179 -1.34 7.44 -23.20
N LYS A 180 -1.13 6.81 -22.06
CA LYS A 180 0.12 6.15 -21.64
C LYS A 180 0.02 4.63 -21.66
#